data_acfb84f34629f35b28ab9a285f2252b8
#
_entry.id   acfb84f34629f35b28ab9a285f2252b8
#
_cell.length_a   1.000
_cell.length_b   1.000
_cell.length_c   1.000
_cell.angle_alpha   90.00
_cell.angle_beta   90.00
_cell.angle_gamma   90.00
#
_symmetry.space_group_name_H-M   'P 1'
#
loop_
_entity.id
_entity.type
_entity.pdbx_description
1 polymer ?
#
loop_
_entity_poly.entity_id
_entity_poly.type
_entity_poly.pdbx_seq_one_letter_code
_entity_poly.pdbx_strand_id
1 'polypeptide(L)'
;LGYEEDKPDANGPGKVIFSNFNMNVKNLNSNKKKGADTKVPIAINCQFMEVSPMKVNWNFDTANLRDQFTFSGYINNLPAHEINPFIKPYMNITATGLITSLNFDFKGNNDLMNGKFRIAHKDLKVNVLDQKTKEKKKFLSAVVNMIVRKDSKPFPESVDVYVERNKERS
;
A
#
# COMPACT_ATOMS: atom_id res chain seq x y z
N LEU A 1 13.05 -3.29 9.20
CA LEU A 1 11.98 -2.46 9.72
C LEU A 1 10.71 -3.29 9.79
N GLY A 2 10.11 -3.39 10.96
CA GLY A 2 8.82 -4.04 11.16
C GLY A 2 7.76 -3.00 11.51
N TYR A 3 6.56 -3.17 11.00
CA TYR A 3 5.39 -2.42 11.39
C TYR A 3 4.33 -3.40 11.91
N GLU A 4 3.84 -3.15 13.10
CA GLU A 4 2.79 -3.92 13.76
C GLU A 4 1.74 -2.95 14.24
N GLU A 5 0.48 -3.17 13.88
CA GLU A 5 -0.65 -2.35 14.30
C GLU A 5 -1.73 -3.23 14.88
N ASP A 6 -2.24 -2.82 16.02
CA ASP A 6 -3.40 -3.46 16.67
C ASP A 6 -4.62 -2.56 16.48
N LYS A 7 -5.71 -3.12 15.98
CA LYS A 7 -7.00 -2.43 15.85
C LYS A 7 -8.02 -3.09 16.77
N PRO A 8 -8.89 -2.32 17.46
CA PRO A 8 -9.88 -2.86 18.38
C PRO A 8 -10.78 -3.96 17.80
N ASP A 9 -11.05 -3.90 16.49
CA ASP A 9 -11.93 -4.84 15.78
C ASP A 9 -11.17 -5.90 14.97
N ALA A 10 -9.84 -6.00 15.14
CA ALA A 10 -9.02 -6.99 14.44
C ALA A 10 -8.86 -8.26 15.28
N ASN A 11 -8.67 -9.40 14.60
CA ASN A 11 -8.34 -10.67 15.24
C ASN A 11 -6.83 -10.77 15.53
N GLY A 12 -6.30 -9.77 16.25
CA GLY A 12 -4.88 -9.62 16.58
C GLY A 12 -4.17 -8.59 15.69
N PRO A 13 -2.87 -8.32 15.97
CA PRO A 13 -2.09 -7.31 15.25
C PRO A 13 -1.79 -7.73 13.81
N GLY A 14 -1.94 -6.78 12.90
CA GLY A 14 -1.46 -6.94 11.52
C GLY A 14 0.01 -6.63 11.42
N LYS A 15 0.78 -7.50 10.77
CA LYS A 15 2.23 -7.40 10.70
C LYS A 15 2.74 -7.22 9.27
N VAL A 16 3.61 -6.22 9.08
CA VAL A 16 4.34 -5.97 7.83
C VAL A 16 5.84 -5.85 8.14
N ILE A 17 6.66 -6.52 7.35
CA ILE A 17 8.12 -6.54 7.51
C ILE A 17 8.78 -6.00 6.24
N PHE A 18 9.78 -5.13 6.44
CA PHE A 18 10.67 -4.64 5.39
C PHE A 18 12.11 -4.98 5.77
N SER A 19 12.78 -5.78 4.98
CA SER A 19 14.20 -6.10 5.14
C SER A 19 15.05 -5.46 4.04
N ASN A 20 16.36 -5.45 4.20
CA ASN A 20 17.31 -4.83 3.27
C ASN A 20 16.90 -3.39 2.91
N PHE A 21 16.46 -2.65 3.91
CA PHE A 21 15.86 -1.33 3.74
C PHE A 21 16.93 -0.27 3.46
N ASN A 22 16.84 0.36 2.28
CA ASN A 22 17.67 1.48 1.87
C ASN A 22 16.78 2.67 1.49
N MET A 23 17.03 3.82 2.08
CA MET A 23 16.28 5.04 1.84
C MET A 23 17.23 6.19 1.48
N ASN A 24 16.96 6.86 0.38
CA ASN A 24 17.65 8.08 -0.03
C ASN A 24 16.69 9.26 0.02
N VAL A 25 17.03 10.27 0.79
CA VAL A 25 16.25 11.51 0.95
C VAL A 25 17.09 12.67 0.44
N LYS A 26 16.52 13.51 -0.43
CA LYS A 26 17.18 14.72 -0.93
C LYS A 26 16.42 15.95 -0.48
N ASN A 27 17.14 17.07 -0.40
CA ASN A 27 16.60 18.41 -0.11
C ASN A 27 15.87 18.53 1.24
N LEU A 28 16.08 17.61 2.17
CA LEU A 28 15.53 17.73 3.51
C LEU A 28 16.29 18.83 4.26
N ASN A 29 15.71 20.01 4.28
CA ASN A 29 16.34 21.20 4.88
C ASN A 29 15.34 21.89 5.82
N SER A 30 15.75 22.11 7.07
CA SER A 30 14.98 22.85 8.06
C SER A 30 15.12 24.38 7.91
N ASN A 31 16.13 24.85 7.19
CA ASN A 31 16.37 26.26 6.95
C ASN A 31 15.55 26.78 5.76
N LYS A 32 14.54 27.57 6.03
CA LYS A 32 13.72 28.28 5.03
C LYS A 32 14.52 29.43 4.39
N LYS A 33 15.65 29.15 3.74
CA LYS A 33 16.34 30.13 2.94
C LYS A 33 15.52 30.48 1.71
N LYS A 34 15.36 31.80 1.44
CA LYS A 34 14.66 32.28 0.24
C LYS A 34 15.35 31.68 -1.01
N GLY A 35 14.61 30.94 -1.82
CA GLY A 35 15.11 30.26 -3.02
C GLY A 35 15.64 28.82 -2.81
N ALA A 36 15.55 28.24 -1.63
CA ALA A 36 15.85 26.83 -1.41
C ALA A 36 14.78 25.93 -2.08
N ASP A 37 15.21 24.79 -2.61
CA ASP A 37 14.29 23.78 -3.12
C ASP A 37 13.50 23.18 -1.94
N THR A 38 12.18 23.30 -2.02
CA THR A 38 11.25 22.82 -0.98
C THR A 38 10.72 21.42 -1.26
N LYS A 39 10.99 20.88 -2.46
CA LYS A 39 10.60 19.53 -2.84
C LYS A 39 11.56 18.50 -2.27
N VAL A 40 11.01 17.55 -1.53
CA VAL A 40 11.76 16.46 -0.89
C VAL A 40 11.41 15.13 -1.56
N PRO A 41 12.23 14.68 -2.53
CA PRO A 41 12.11 13.35 -3.09
C PRO A 41 12.74 12.33 -2.14
N ILE A 42 12.03 11.24 -1.89
CA ILE A 42 12.46 10.08 -1.13
C ILE A 42 12.39 8.85 -2.03
N ALA A 43 13.48 8.14 -2.17
CA ALA A 43 13.54 6.88 -2.86
C ALA A 43 13.84 5.74 -1.87
N ILE A 44 13.00 4.71 -1.87
CA ILE A 44 13.12 3.54 -0.99
C ILE A 44 13.28 2.28 -1.84
N ASN A 45 14.23 1.44 -1.47
CA ASN A 45 14.41 0.10 -2.00
C ASN A 45 14.49 -0.85 -0.82
N CYS A 46 13.70 -1.92 -0.84
CA CYS A 46 13.70 -2.92 0.24
C CYS A 46 13.17 -4.27 -0.27
N GLN A 47 13.15 -5.25 0.62
CA GLN A 47 12.40 -6.49 0.46
C GLN A 47 11.12 -6.39 1.29
N PHE A 48 9.97 -6.47 0.64
CA PHE A 48 8.65 -6.52 1.29
C PHE A 48 8.37 -7.93 1.78
N MET A 49 7.94 -8.05 3.03
CA MET A 49 7.74 -9.33 3.73
C MET A 49 8.98 -10.24 3.65
N GLU A 50 10.19 -9.64 3.64
CA GLU A 50 11.50 -10.29 3.55
C GLU A 50 11.80 -11.04 2.24
N VAL A 51 10.85 -11.17 1.33
CA VAL A 51 10.95 -12.02 0.14
C VAL A 51 10.82 -11.28 -1.19
N SER A 52 10.11 -10.15 -1.25
CA SER A 52 9.72 -9.55 -2.53
C SER A 52 10.37 -8.18 -2.75
N PRO A 53 11.07 -7.97 -3.88
CA PRO A 53 11.65 -6.67 -4.19
C PRO A 53 10.58 -5.58 -4.26
N MET A 54 10.79 -4.49 -3.54
CA MET A 54 9.92 -3.33 -3.48
C MET A 54 10.71 -2.06 -3.75
N LYS A 55 10.15 -1.18 -4.59
CA LYS A 55 10.64 0.20 -4.76
C LYS A 55 9.51 1.18 -4.53
N VAL A 56 9.84 2.28 -3.87
CA VAL A 56 8.91 3.36 -3.60
C VAL A 56 9.57 4.70 -3.90
N ASN A 57 8.81 5.59 -4.54
CA ASN A 57 9.11 7.00 -4.66
C ASN A 57 8.04 7.79 -3.91
N TRP A 58 8.46 8.54 -2.93
CA TRP A 58 7.60 9.42 -2.17
C TRP A 58 8.12 10.85 -2.32
N ASN A 59 7.24 11.77 -2.71
CA ASN A 59 7.60 13.17 -2.87
C ASN A 59 6.61 14.02 -2.10
N PHE A 60 7.12 15.02 -1.41
CA PHE A 60 6.32 16.06 -0.77
C PHE A 60 7.01 17.41 -0.89
N ASP A 61 6.28 18.48 -0.61
CA ASP A 61 6.78 19.85 -0.66
C ASP A 61 6.63 20.49 0.73
N THR A 62 7.76 20.82 1.36
CA THR A 62 7.79 21.42 2.71
C THR A 62 7.21 22.83 2.76
N ALA A 63 7.02 23.51 1.62
CA ALA A 63 6.37 24.82 1.53
C ALA A 63 4.86 24.70 1.28
N ASN A 64 4.34 23.51 1.02
CA ASN A 64 2.93 23.33 0.74
C ASN A 64 2.11 23.25 2.02
N LEU A 65 1.21 24.21 2.24
CA LEU A 65 0.38 24.32 3.45
C LEU A 65 -0.67 23.21 3.58
N ARG A 66 -0.92 22.44 2.54
CA ARG A 66 -1.86 21.31 2.54
C ARG A 66 -1.14 19.96 2.65
N ASP A 67 0.17 19.94 2.86
CA ASP A 67 0.99 18.73 2.93
C ASP A 67 0.76 17.77 1.74
N GLN A 68 0.71 18.33 0.53
CA GLN A 68 0.53 17.53 -0.67
C GLN A 68 1.71 16.59 -0.87
N PHE A 69 1.39 15.35 -1.22
CA PHE A 69 2.38 14.32 -1.52
C PHE A 69 1.98 13.46 -2.72
N THR A 70 2.98 12.81 -3.30
CA THR A 70 2.82 11.68 -4.22
C THR A 70 3.56 10.48 -3.68
N PHE A 71 2.98 9.29 -3.83
CA PHE A 71 3.52 8.04 -3.34
C PHE A 71 3.29 6.96 -4.39
N SER A 72 4.35 6.52 -5.06
CA SER A 72 4.26 5.52 -6.12
C SER A 72 5.32 4.45 -5.96
N GLY A 73 5.05 3.26 -6.49
CA GLY A 73 6.00 2.18 -6.41
C GLY A 73 5.50 0.86 -6.97
N TYR A 74 6.30 -0.17 -6.72
CA TYR A 74 5.95 -1.51 -7.11
C TYR A 74 6.52 -2.57 -6.16
N ILE A 75 5.86 -3.72 -6.15
CA ILE A 75 6.34 -4.97 -5.55
C ILE A 75 6.27 -6.04 -6.64
N ASN A 76 7.32 -6.82 -6.81
CA ASN A 76 7.37 -7.89 -7.79
C ASN A 76 7.54 -9.25 -7.12
N ASN A 77 6.96 -10.28 -7.76
CA ASN A 77 7.12 -11.68 -7.36
C ASN A 77 6.79 -11.94 -5.89
N LEU A 78 5.63 -11.44 -5.43
CA LEU A 78 5.16 -11.63 -4.07
C LEU A 78 4.32 -12.90 -3.95
N PRO A 79 4.80 -13.95 -3.24
CA PRO A 79 3.96 -15.07 -2.87
C PRO A 79 2.80 -14.56 -2.01
N ALA A 80 1.55 -14.79 -2.45
CA ALA A 80 0.40 -14.13 -1.82
C ALA A 80 0.18 -14.54 -0.34
N HIS A 81 0.66 -15.70 0.06
CA HIS A 81 0.57 -16.13 1.46
C HIS A 81 1.42 -15.28 2.42
N GLU A 82 2.47 -14.62 1.93
CA GLU A 82 3.33 -13.77 2.76
C GLU A 82 2.61 -12.52 3.28
N ILE A 83 1.56 -12.06 2.61
CA ILE A 83 0.76 -10.94 3.13
C ILE A 83 -0.32 -11.36 4.15
N ASN A 84 -0.52 -12.65 4.38
CA ASN A 84 -1.54 -13.15 5.31
C ASN A 84 -1.36 -12.63 6.76
N PRO A 85 -0.16 -12.45 7.30
CA PRO A 85 0.02 -11.86 8.63
C PRO A 85 -0.57 -10.46 8.76
N PHE A 86 -0.73 -9.74 7.65
CA PHE A 86 -1.36 -8.43 7.61
C PHE A 86 -2.85 -8.51 7.27
N ILE A 87 -3.22 -9.20 6.17
CA ILE A 87 -4.62 -9.17 5.68
C ILE A 87 -5.58 -10.03 6.52
N LYS A 88 -5.08 -11.10 7.13
CA LYS A 88 -5.92 -11.98 7.95
C LYS A 88 -6.51 -11.26 9.17
N PRO A 89 -5.74 -10.57 10.02
CA PRO A 89 -6.29 -9.83 11.16
C PRO A 89 -7.25 -8.73 10.75
N TYR A 90 -6.94 -7.98 9.69
CA TYR A 90 -7.73 -6.80 9.31
C TYR A 90 -8.95 -7.08 8.46
N MET A 91 -8.85 -8.04 7.55
CA MET A 91 -9.86 -8.28 6.52
C MET A 91 -10.57 -9.62 6.68
N ASN A 92 -10.07 -10.47 7.58
CA ASN A 92 -10.54 -11.83 7.78
C ASN A 92 -10.51 -12.68 6.49
N ILE A 93 -9.43 -12.49 5.72
CA ILE A 93 -9.16 -13.21 4.48
C ILE A 93 -7.75 -13.79 4.50
N THR A 94 -7.54 -14.80 3.67
CA THR A 94 -6.20 -15.30 3.33
C THR A 94 -6.02 -15.34 1.82
N ALA A 95 -4.79 -15.22 1.37
CA ALA A 95 -4.43 -15.31 -0.03
C ALA A 95 -3.40 -16.41 -0.27
N THR A 96 -3.46 -17.04 -1.44
CA THR A 96 -2.47 -18.00 -1.96
C THR A 96 -2.22 -17.75 -3.44
N GLY A 97 -1.15 -18.30 -4.00
CA GLY A 97 -0.72 -18.03 -5.38
C GLY A 97 0.41 -17.00 -5.42
N LEU A 98 0.62 -16.41 -6.58
CA LEU A 98 1.71 -15.47 -6.83
C LEU A 98 1.18 -14.14 -7.38
N ILE A 99 1.52 -13.04 -6.73
CA ILE A 99 1.39 -11.70 -7.27
C ILE A 99 2.68 -11.41 -8.06
N THR A 100 2.59 -11.46 -9.39
CA THR A 100 3.76 -11.26 -10.27
C THR A 100 4.19 -9.82 -10.30
N SER A 101 3.24 -8.88 -10.21
CA SER A 101 3.51 -7.45 -10.10
C SER A 101 2.36 -6.74 -9.38
N LEU A 102 2.71 -5.86 -8.47
CA LEU A 102 1.78 -4.96 -7.79
C LEU A 102 2.34 -3.56 -7.96
N ASN A 103 1.60 -2.70 -8.65
CA ASN A 103 1.97 -1.30 -8.87
C ASN A 103 0.95 -0.39 -8.21
N PHE A 104 1.43 0.69 -7.61
CA PHE A 104 0.59 1.69 -6.96
C PHE A 104 1.07 3.11 -7.31
N ASP A 105 0.11 4.01 -7.40
CA ASP A 105 0.34 5.43 -7.65
C ASP A 105 -0.74 6.22 -6.92
N PHE A 106 -0.35 6.94 -5.89
CA PHE A 106 -1.22 7.71 -5.02
C PHE A 106 -0.77 9.16 -4.94
N LYS A 107 -1.72 10.03 -4.81
CA LYS A 107 -1.53 11.44 -4.45
C LYS A 107 -2.50 11.83 -3.34
N GLY A 108 -2.06 12.69 -2.47
CA GLY A 108 -2.91 13.10 -1.35
C GLY A 108 -2.45 14.39 -0.71
N ASN A 109 -3.16 14.74 0.34
CA ASN A 109 -2.90 15.85 1.22
C ASN A 109 -3.39 15.52 2.64
N ASN A 110 -3.53 16.53 3.51
CA ASN A 110 -4.00 16.36 4.88
C ASN A 110 -5.41 15.76 5.01
N ASP A 111 -6.25 15.89 3.99
CA ASP A 111 -7.68 15.54 4.08
C ASP A 111 -8.00 14.24 3.34
N LEU A 112 -7.36 14.02 2.19
CA LEU A 112 -7.72 12.91 1.30
C LEU A 112 -6.51 12.34 0.55
N MET A 113 -6.61 11.09 0.19
CA MET A 113 -5.69 10.40 -0.70
C MET A 113 -6.49 9.66 -1.79
N ASN A 114 -6.04 9.77 -3.02
CA ASN A 114 -6.58 8.99 -4.13
C ASN A 114 -5.45 8.43 -4.99
N GLY A 115 -5.74 7.39 -5.73
CA GLY A 115 -4.74 6.78 -6.61
C GLY A 115 -5.22 5.50 -7.25
N LYS A 116 -4.29 4.84 -7.88
CA LYS A 116 -4.53 3.62 -8.64
C LYS A 116 -3.68 2.48 -8.12
N PHE A 117 -4.27 1.32 -8.15
CA PHE A 117 -3.66 0.07 -7.79
C PHE A 117 -3.80 -0.93 -8.94
N ARG A 118 -2.72 -1.61 -9.32
CA ARG A 118 -2.72 -2.61 -10.39
C ARG A 118 -2.03 -3.86 -9.90
N ILE A 119 -2.68 -5.01 -10.10
CA ILE A 119 -2.14 -6.32 -9.71
C ILE A 119 -2.13 -7.23 -10.93
N ALA A 120 -0.97 -7.76 -11.27
CA ALA A 120 -0.84 -8.93 -12.12
C ALA A 120 -0.56 -10.15 -11.24
N HIS A 121 -1.18 -11.28 -11.55
CA HIS A 121 -1.08 -12.47 -10.70
C HIS A 121 -1.13 -13.78 -11.49
N LYS A 122 -0.68 -14.84 -10.85
CA LYS A 122 -0.81 -16.23 -11.33
C LYS A 122 -1.38 -17.08 -10.19
N ASP A 123 -2.44 -17.82 -10.50
CA ASP A 123 -3.10 -18.74 -9.57
C ASP A 123 -3.51 -18.12 -8.23
N LEU A 124 -3.81 -16.80 -8.23
CA LEU A 124 -4.20 -16.10 -7.03
C LEU A 124 -5.59 -16.52 -6.55
N LYS A 125 -5.67 -16.96 -5.31
CA LYS A 125 -6.93 -17.34 -4.65
C LYS A 125 -7.03 -16.56 -3.35
N VAL A 126 -8.23 -16.03 -3.07
CA VAL A 126 -8.56 -15.38 -1.80
C VAL A 126 -9.69 -16.15 -1.13
N ASN A 127 -9.46 -16.53 0.11
CA ASN A 127 -10.42 -17.21 0.95
C ASN A 127 -10.94 -16.26 2.03
N VAL A 128 -12.26 -16.12 2.12
CA VAL A 128 -12.93 -15.36 3.18
C VAL A 128 -13.16 -16.30 4.36
N LEU A 129 -12.65 -15.95 5.53
CA LEU A 129 -12.67 -16.80 6.72
C LEU A 129 -13.98 -16.67 7.52
N ASP A 130 -14.64 -15.50 7.49
CA ASP A 130 -15.93 -15.28 8.15
C ASP A 130 -16.77 -14.22 7.42
N GLN A 131 -18.08 -14.45 7.32
CA GLN A 131 -19.01 -13.57 6.59
C GLN A 131 -19.60 -12.42 7.43
N LYS A 132 -19.27 -12.31 8.72
CA LYS A 132 -19.94 -11.37 9.64
C LYS A 132 -19.57 -9.89 9.49
N THR A 133 -18.58 -9.52 8.70
CA THR A 133 -18.09 -8.14 8.60
C THR A 133 -18.68 -7.41 7.38
N LYS A 134 -19.82 -6.73 7.54
CA LYS A 134 -20.53 -6.03 6.44
C LYS A 134 -19.83 -4.76 5.92
N GLU A 135 -19.04 -4.06 6.71
CA GLU A 135 -18.44 -2.78 6.32
C GLU A 135 -17.14 -2.90 5.50
N LYS A 136 -16.42 -3.99 5.65
CA LYS A 136 -15.18 -4.27 4.89
C LYS A 136 -15.44 -4.70 3.43
N LYS A 137 -16.72 -4.79 3.02
CA LYS A 137 -17.14 -5.36 1.72
C LYS A 137 -16.72 -4.53 0.51
N LYS A 138 -16.57 -3.19 0.58
CA LYS A 138 -16.27 -2.38 -0.61
C LYS A 138 -14.84 -2.60 -1.11
N PHE A 139 -13.86 -2.54 -0.22
CA PHE A 139 -12.46 -2.80 -0.59
C PHE A 139 -12.26 -4.29 -0.93
N LEU A 140 -12.81 -5.18 -0.11
CA LEU A 140 -12.76 -6.62 -0.36
C LEU A 140 -13.43 -7.00 -1.69
N SER A 141 -14.59 -6.41 -2.02
CA SER A 141 -15.27 -6.65 -3.30
C SER A 141 -14.45 -6.15 -4.49
N ALA A 142 -13.74 -5.03 -4.35
CA ALA A 142 -12.85 -4.53 -5.39
C ALA A 142 -11.68 -5.51 -5.61
N VAL A 143 -11.03 -5.97 -4.54
CA VAL A 143 -9.93 -6.95 -4.61
C VAL A 143 -10.41 -8.30 -5.11
N VAL A 144 -11.54 -8.81 -4.62
CA VAL A 144 -12.12 -10.08 -5.07
C VAL A 144 -12.56 -10.02 -6.53
N ASN A 145 -13.16 -8.92 -6.98
CA ASN A 145 -13.53 -8.75 -8.39
C ASN A 145 -12.32 -8.69 -9.33
N MET A 146 -11.17 -8.19 -8.86
CA MET A 146 -9.92 -8.27 -9.62
C MET A 146 -9.42 -9.71 -9.76
N ILE A 147 -9.61 -10.54 -8.74
CA ILE A 147 -9.08 -11.90 -8.63
C ILE A 147 -9.95 -12.92 -9.35
N VAL A 148 -11.28 -12.74 -9.35
CA VAL A 148 -12.26 -13.66 -9.96
C VAL A 148 -12.19 -13.65 -11.48
N ARG A 149 -11.61 -12.63 -12.10
CA ARG A 149 -11.32 -12.66 -13.53
C ARG A 149 -10.13 -13.57 -13.79
N LYS A 150 -10.43 -14.82 -14.13
CA LYS A 150 -9.47 -15.81 -14.58
C LYS A 150 -8.63 -15.22 -15.71
N ASP A 151 -7.30 -15.32 -15.56
CA ASP A 151 -6.25 -14.91 -16.47
C ASP A 151 -6.00 -13.40 -16.51
N SER A 152 -4.93 -12.98 -15.83
CA SER A 152 -4.40 -11.63 -16.01
C SER A 152 -3.97 -11.48 -17.47
N LYS A 153 -4.75 -10.70 -18.23
CA LYS A 153 -4.28 -10.15 -19.50
C LYS A 153 -2.94 -9.44 -19.25
N PRO A 154 -2.06 -9.31 -20.26
CA PRO A 154 -0.74 -8.66 -20.08
C PRO A 154 -0.80 -7.23 -19.51
N PHE A 155 -1.99 -6.64 -19.43
CA PHE A 155 -2.23 -5.35 -18.79
C PHE A 155 -3.26 -5.52 -17.67
N PRO A 156 -2.80 -5.54 -16.39
CA PRO A 156 -3.69 -5.65 -15.25
C PRO A 156 -4.65 -4.45 -15.19
N GLU A 157 -5.92 -4.71 -14.89
CA GLU A 157 -6.90 -3.66 -14.65
C GLU A 157 -6.49 -2.84 -13.43
N SER A 158 -6.68 -1.52 -13.50
CA SER A 158 -6.45 -0.62 -12.36
C SER A 158 -7.70 -0.53 -11.50
N VAL A 159 -7.52 -0.53 -10.19
CA VAL A 159 -8.56 -0.16 -9.22
C VAL A 159 -8.27 1.24 -8.72
N ASP A 160 -9.29 2.10 -8.79
CA ASP A 160 -9.24 3.42 -8.16
C ASP A 160 -9.50 3.26 -6.66
N VAL A 161 -8.62 3.85 -5.86
CA VAL A 161 -8.71 3.87 -4.40
C VAL A 161 -8.90 5.31 -3.96
N TYR A 162 -9.88 5.52 -3.09
CA TYR A 162 -10.17 6.80 -2.47
C TYR A 162 -10.23 6.61 -0.94
N VAL A 163 -9.46 7.39 -0.21
CA VAL A 163 -9.40 7.35 1.26
C VAL A 163 -9.54 8.77 1.79
N GLU A 164 -10.54 8.98 2.66
CA GLU A 164 -10.67 10.20 3.45
C GLU A 164 -10.05 10.00 4.84
N ARG A 165 -9.41 11.05 5.35
CA ARG A 165 -8.90 11.05 6.71
C ARG A 165 -10.07 11.13 7.69
N ASN A 166 -10.13 10.19 8.61
CA ASN A 166 -11.08 10.29 9.72
C ASN A 166 -10.62 11.37 10.71
N LYS A 167 -11.35 12.50 10.78
CA LYS A 167 -11.02 13.65 11.64
C LYS A 167 -11.32 13.42 13.13
N GLU A 168 -11.93 12.28 13.49
CA GLU A 168 -12.29 11.96 14.88
C GLU A 168 -11.10 11.44 15.72
N ARG A 169 -9.89 11.37 15.15
CA ARG A 169 -8.67 10.89 15.83
C ARG A 169 -7.57 11.95 15.87
N SER A 170 -7.89 13.19 16.23
CA SER A 170 -6.90 14.21 16.57
C SER A 170 -6.94 14.53 18.06
#